data_07a988377c191a7137b4edf6205f9a0b
#
_entry.id   07a988377c191a7137b4edf6205f9a0b
#
_cell.length_a   1.000
_cell.length_b   1.000
_cell.length_c   1.000
_cell.angle_alpha   90.00
_cell.angle_beta   90.00
_cell.angle_gamma   90.00
#
_symmetry.space_group_name_H-M   'P 1'
#
loop_
_entity.id
_entity.type
_entity.pdbx_description
1 polymer ?
#
loop_
_entity_poly.entity_id
_entity_poly.type
_entity_poly.pdbx_seq_one_letter_code
_entity_poly.pdbx_strand_id
1 'polypeptide(L)'
;MTLHRFMSKREYDALMTGEVLRNETDHGAMGQKTDSVGFCFFPEPPDEAIHWLSFIVDADLCVTMEIPDAMVRKSQGRYRDVEKDKGSALFDEPPMLWRTEYCLTEYSLQTVRVLHVTDQYKWYGRIPENASFFERIERLRVVGEMENKRLKHK
;
A
#
# COMPACT_ATOMS: atom_id res chain seq x y z
N MET A 1 -16.90 0.53 8.24
CA MET A 1 -15.71 -0.20 8.73
C MET A 1 -14.49 0.70 8.71
N THR A 2 -13.53 0.40 9.55
CA THR A 2 -12.26 1.12 9.61
C THR A 2 -11.25 0.45 8.69
N LEU A 3 -10.72 1.18 7.73
CA LEU A 3 -9.78 0.67 6.74
C LEU A 3 -8.56 1.57 6.63
N HIS A 4 -7.47 0.99 6.15
CA HIS A 4 -6.19 1.66 6.00
C HIS A 4 -5.76 1.65 4.54
N ARG A 5 -5.26 2.77 4.04
CA ARG A 5 -4.76 2.88 2.67
C ARG A 5 -3.43 3.60 2.63
N PHE A 6 -2.50 3.03 1.88
CA PHE A 6 -1.30 3.75 1.48
C PHE A 6 -1.60 4.61 0.28
N MET A 7 -1.24 5.89 0.35
CA MET A 7 -1.48 6.82 -0.75
C MET A 7 -0.37 7.84 -0.89
N SER A 8 -0.24 8.38 -2.09
CA SER A 8 0.65 9.51 -2.33
C SER A 8 0.12 10.76 -1.63
N LYS A 9 1.01 11.71 -1.40
CA LYS A 9 0.61 13.02 -0.90
C LYS A 9 -0.36 13.71 -1.87
N ARG A 10 -0.18 13.50 -3.17
CA ARG A 10 -1.09 14.04 -4.19
C ARG A 10 -2.51 13.50 -4.03
N GLU A 11 -2.67 12.21 -3.84
CA GLU A 11 -3.99 11.61 -3.59
C GLU A 11 -4.61 12.18 -2.32
N TYR A 12 -3.82 12.25 -1.25
CA TYR A 12 -4.28 12.79 0.03
C TYR A 12 -4.71 14.26 -0.08
N ASP A 13 -3.90 15.10 -0.73
CA ASP A 13 -4.23 16.52 -0.91
C ASP A 13 -5.52 16.68 -1.75
N ALA A 14 -5.67 15.89 -2.79
CA ALA A 14 -6.89 15.87 -3.61
C ALA A 14 -8.11 15.48 -2.77
N LEU A 15 -8.00 14.44 -1.96
CA LEU A 15 -9.07 14.02 -1.04
C LEU A 15 -9.44 15.16 -0.09
N MET A 16 -8.45 15.80 0.52
CA MET A 16 -8.68 16.83 1.54
C MET A 16 -9.19 18.15 0.95
N THR A 17 -8.98 18.39 -0.34
CA THR A 17 -9.60 19.54 -1.04
C THR A 17 -11.03 19.27 -1.50
N GLY A 18 -11.55 18.08 -1.24
CA GLY A 18 -12.93 17.71 -1.55
C GLY A 18 -13.13 17.10 -2.93
N GLU A 19 -12.06 16.73 -3.62
CA GLU A 19 -12.18 16.06 -4.91
C GLU A 19 -12.81 14.67 -4.77
N VAL A 20 -13.57 14.28 -5.78
CA VAL A 20 -14.02 12.89 -5.94
C VAL A 20 -12.93 12.13 -6.67
N LEU A 21 -12.33 11.17 -5.98
CA LEU A 21 -11.26 10.35 -6.54
C LEU A 21 -11.85 9.13 -7.22
N ARG A 22 -11.37 8.84 -8.43
CA ARG A 22 -11.84 7.71 -9.25
C ARG A 22 -10.67 6.89 -9.75
N ASN A 23 -10.80 5.57 -9.66
CA ASN A 23 -9.83 4.63 -10.17
C ASN A 23 -10.55 3.33 -10.51
N GLU A 24 -10.47 2.89 -11.77
CA GLU A 24 -11.07 1.64 -12.23
C GLU A 24 -10.01 0.62 -12.67
N THR A 25 -8.76 0.81 -12.23
CA THR A 25 -7.66 -0.08 -12.59
C THR A 25 -7.89 -1.49 -12.04
N ASP A 26 -7.77 -2.47 -12.92
CA ASP A 26 -7.81 -3.89 -12.57
C ASP A 26 -6.39 -4.34 -12.19
N HIS A 27 -6.20 -4.67 -10.92
CA HIS A 27 -4.89 -5.07 -10.38
C HIS A 27 -4.51 -6.51 -10.77
N GLY A 28 -5.45 -7.32 -11.22
CA GLY A 28 -5.19 -8.66 -11.74
C GLY A 28 -4.33 -8.69 -12.99
N ALA A 29 -4.31 -7.61 -13.76
CA ALA A 29 -3.54 -7.49 -15.00
C ALA A 29 -2.02 -7.44 -14.78
N MET A 30 -1.54 -7.23 -13.57
CA MET A 30 -0.12 -7.20 -13.23
C MET A 30 0.51 -8.57 -12.99
N GLY A 31 -0.11 -9.64 -13.49
CA GLY A 31 0.35 -11.02 -13.30
C GLY A 31 0.07 -11.59 -11.91
N GLN A 32 -0.54 -10.82 -11.04
CA GLN A 32 -1.02 -11.29 -9.75
C GLN A 32 -2.46 -11.75 -9.88
N LYS A 33 -2.76 -12.93 -9.35
CA LYS A 33 -4.14 -13.44 -9.32
C LYS A 33 -4.90 -12.73 -8.21
N THR A 34 -5.43 -11.54 -8.51
CA THR A 34 -6.28 -10.78 -7.60
C THR A 34 -7.53 -10.33 -8.35
N ASP A 35 -8.63 -10.18 -7.63
CA ASP A 35 -9.87 -9.59 -8.12
C ASP A 35 -10.04 -8.13 -7.70
N SER A 36 -8.97 -7.51 -7.22
CA SER A 36 -8.97 -6.12 -6.75
C SER A 36 -9.11 -5.15 -7.92
N VAL A 37 -10.04 -4.21 -7.81
CA VAL A 37 -10.29 -3.15 -8.79
C VAL A 37 -10.40 -1.82 -8.07
N GLY A 38 -9.67 -0.83 -8.55
CA GLY A 38 -9.73 0.53 -8.02
C GLY A 38 -8.78 0.77 -6.86
N PHE A 39 -9.25 1.54 -5.90
CA PHE A 39 -8.48 1.83 -4.68
C PHE A 39 -8.59 0.65 -3.72
N CYS A 40 -7.44 0.20 -3.20
CA CYS A 40 -7.38 -0.91 -2.26
C CYS A 40 -7.12 -0.42 -0.84
N PHE A 41 -7.86 -0.97 0.10
CA PHE A 41 -7.80 -0.65 1.52
C PHE A 41 -7.61 -1.92 2.32
N PHE A 42 -6.96 -1.81 3.47
CA PHE A 42 -6.67 -2.96 4.33
C PHE A 42 -7.48 -2.87 5.63
N PRO A 43 -8.08 -3.97 6.08
CA PRO A 43 -8.83 -3.98 7.35
C PRO A 43 -7.91 -3.98 8.58
N GLU A 44 -6.69 -4.47 8.42
CA GLU A 44 -5.70 -4.54 9.48
C GLU A 44 -4.80 -3.30 9.46
N PRO A 45 -4.30 -2.84 10.60
CA PRO A 45 -3.25 -1.82 10.63
C PRO A 45 -2.04 -2.25 9.81
N PRO A 46 -1.29 -1.30 9.23
CA PRO A 46 -0.10 -1.64 8.45
C PRO A 46 0.90 -2.45 9.24
N ASP A 47 1.28 -3.58 8.70
CA ASP A 47 2.37 -4.41 9.18
C ASP A 47 3.57 -4.34 8.22
N GLU A 48 4.58 -5.14 8.45
CA GLU A 48 5.82 -5.11 7.68
C GLU A 48 5.63 -5.42 6.20
N ALA A 49 4.74 -6.37 5.87
CA ALA A 49 4.46 -6.70 4.47
C ALA A 49 3.81 -5.52 3.73
N ILE A 50 2.91 -4.83 4.42
CA ILE A 50 2.22 -3.67 3.86
C ILE A 50 3.16 -2.46 3.79
N HIS A 51 4.02 -2.26 4.78
CA HIS A 51 5.07 -1.23 4.70
C HIS A 51 5.98 -1.45 3.50
N TRP A 52 6.35 -2.69 3.22
CA TRP A 52 7.12 -3.03 2.03
C TRP A 52 6.42 -2.56 0.75
N LEU A 53 5.12 -2.81 0.65
CA LEU A 53 4.32 -2.38 -0.49
C LEU A 53 4.36 -0.86 -0.70
N SER A 54 4.44 -0.07 0.38
CA SER A 54 4.41 1.38 0.29
C SER A 54 5.56 1.98 -0.54
N PHE A 55 6.66 1.25 -0.72
CA PHE A 55 7.77 1.68 -1.57
C PHE A 55 7.55 1.35 -3.05
N ILE A 56 6.65 0.40 -3.34
CA ILE A 56 6.33 0.00 -4.71
C ILE A 56 5.31 0.95 -5.33
N VAL A 57 4.41 1.49 -4.54
CA VAL A 57 3.25 2.27 -4.99
C VAL A 57 3.31 3.74 -4.56
N ASP A 58 4.36 4.44 -4.66
CA ASP A 58 4.43 5.89 -4.39
C ASP A 58 3.57 6.34 -3.19
N ALA A 59 3.66 5.64 -2.09
CA ALA A 59 2.83 5.92 -0.94
C ALA A 59 3.58 6.75 0.09
N ASP A 60 3.24 8.01 0.20
CA ASP A 60 3.81 8.93 1.19
C ASP A 60 3.20 8.71 2.57
N LEU A 61 1.94 8.34 2.60
CA LEU A 61 1.12 8.33 3.80
C LEU A 61 0.35 7.03 3.93
N CYS A 62 0.11 6.61 5.16
CA CYS A 62 -0.93 5.65 5.48
C CYS A 62 -2.10 6.40 6.11
N VAL A 63 -3.26 6.31 5.51
CA VAL A 63 -4.47 7.01 5.95
C VAL A 63 -5.48 6.00 6.45
N THR A 64 -5.91 6.18 7.68
CA THR A 64 -6.96 5.38 8.32
C THR A 64 -8.28 6.10 8.15
N MET A 65 -9.28 5.41 7.63
CA MET A 65 -10.58 5.99 7.30
C MET A 65 -11.73 5.11 7.77
N GLU A 66 -12.82 5.77 8.11
CA GLU A 66 -14.09 5.12 8.28
C GLU A 66 -14.85 5.16 6.96
N ILE A 67 -15.24 3.99 6.44
CA ILE A 67 -15.89 3.84 5.15
C ILE A 67 -17.17 3.01 5.34
N PRO A 68 -18.33 3.44 4.79
CA PRO A 68 -19.54 2.64 4.87
C PRO A 68 -19.36 1.24 4.25
N ASP A 69 -19.80 0.22 4.95
CA ASP A 69 -19.65 -1.18 4.53
C ASP A 69 -20.24 -1.45 3.15
N ALA A 70 -21.35 -0.79 2.83
CA ALA A 70 -22.04 -0.97 1.55
C ALA A 70 -21.24 -0.44 0.34
N MET A 71 -20.22 0.39 0.57
CA MET A 71 -19.44 0.99 -0.52
C MET A 71 -18.29 0.10 -0.99
N VAL A 72 -17.81 -0.81 -0.16
CA VAL A 72 -16.59 -1.56 -0.41
C VAL A 72 -16.89 -2.96 -0.94
N ARG A 73 -16.01 -3.45 -1.80
CA ARG A 73 -16.03 -4.83 -2.28
C ARG A 73 -14.84 -5.58 -1.70
N LYS A 74 -15.11 -6.68 -1.00
CA LYS A 74 -14.08 -7.55 -0.46
C LYS A 74 -13.33 -8.26 -1.59
N SER A 75 -12.01 -8.27 -1.52
CA SER A 75 -11.14 -8.94 -2.48
C SER A 75 -9.95 -9.57 -1.78
N GLN A 76 -9.10 -10.26 -2.54
CA GLN A 76 -7.87 -10.86 -2.05
C GLN A 76 -6.69 -10.30 -2.85
N GLY A 77 -5.68 -9.81 -2.14
CA GLY A 77 -4.43 -9.36 -2.72
C GLY A 77 -3.28 -10.29 -2.33
N ARG A 78 -2.27 -10.38 -3.19
CA ARG A 78 -1.08 -11.19 -2.95
C ARG A 78 0.05 -10.30 -2.48
N TYR A 79 0.61 -10.61 -1.30
CA TYR A 79 1.64 -9.81 -0.65
C TYR A 79 2.80 -10.68 -0.19
N ARG A 80 3.95 -10.03 0.02
CA ARG A 80 5.14 -10.68 0.53
C ARG A 80 4.90 -11.23 1.95
N ASP A 81 5.28 -12.47 2.18
CA ASP A 81 5.26 -13.09 3.50
C ASP A 81 6.59 -12.81 4.21
N VAL A 82 6.64 -11.74 4.99
CA VAL A 82 7.87 -11.30 5.66
C VAL A 82 8.34 -12.27 6.75
N GLU A 83 7.45 -13.09 7.29
CA GLU A 83 7.82 -14.07 8.31
C GLU A 83 8.59 -15.25 7.71
N LYS A 84 8.23 -15.66 6.50
CA LYS A 84 8.89 -16.74 5.78
C LYS A 84 10.05 -16.27 4.91
N ASP A 85 10.08 -14.99 4.57
CA ASP A 85 11.13 -14.42 3.72
C ASP A 85 12.37 -14.14 4.56
N LYS A 86 13.39 -14.96 4.39
CA LYS A 86 14.63 -14.89 5.16
C LYS A 86 15.77 -14.23 4.39
N GLY A 87 15.49 -13.20 3.63
CA GLY A 87 16.50 -12.42 2.97
C GLY A 87 16.60 -12.66 1.47
N SER A 88 15.50 -12.98 0.82
CA SER A 88 15.42 -13.03 -0.65
C SER A 88 15.88 -11.70 -1.23
N ALA A 89 16.68 -11.75 -2.31
CA ALA A 89 17.02 -10.56 -3.07
C ALA A 89 15.75 -9.97 -3.70
N LEU A 90 15.80 -8.67 -4.03
CA LEU A 90 14.65 -7.97 -4.59
C LEU A 90 14.06 -8.66 -5.83
N PHE A 91 14.91 -9.28 -6.67
CA PHE A 91 14.50 -9.92 -7.91
C PHE A 91 14.21 -11.42 -7.77
N ASP A 92 14.42 -12.00 -6.59
CA ASP A 92 13.99 -13.35 -6.31
C ASP A 92 12.48 -13.37 -6.06
N GLU A 93 11.83 -14.50 -6.30
CA GLU A 93 10.43 -14.68 -5.91
C GLU A 93 10.35 -14.92 -4.40
N PRO A 94 10.02 -13.89 -3.59
CA PRO A 94 9.87 -14.12 -2.16
C PRO A 94 8.62 -14.95 -1.88
N PRO A 95 8.55 -15.61 -0.72
CA PRO A 95 7.32 -16.24 -0.29
C PRO A 95 6.19 -15.23 -0.26
N MET A 96 5.02 -15.60 -0.79
CA MET A 96 3.86 -14.73 -0.88
C MET A 96 2.70 -15.32 -0.10
N LEU A 97 1.82 -14.45 0.38
CA LEU A 97 0.57 -14.83 1.03
C LEU A 97 -0.58 -13.98 0.52
N TRP A 98 -1.79 -14.51 0.63
CA TRP A 98 -3.01 -13.80 0.31
C TRP A 98 -3.51 -13.03 1.51
N ARG A 99 -3.92 -11.79 1.27
CA ARG A 99 -4.51 -10.93 2.29
C ARG A 99 -5.84 -10.39 1.84
N THR A 100 -6.74 -10.22 2.81
CA THR A 100 -8.02 -9.57 2.56
C THR A 100 -7.82 -8.08 2.32
N GLU A 101 -8.43 -7.60 1.26
CA GLU A 101 -8.52 -6.19 0.92
C GLU A 101 -9.98 -5.80 0.74
N TYR A 102 -10.23 -4.51 0.80
CA TYR A 102 -11.52 -3.94 0.44
C TYR A 102 -11.29 -2.86 -0.62
N CYS A 103 -12.05 -2.92 -1.71
CA CYS A 103 -11.81 -2.07 -2.87
C CYS A 103 -13.03 -1.20 -3.14
N LEU A 104 -12.75 -0.01 -3.65
CA LEU A 104 -13.77 0.87 -4.20
C LEU A 104 -13.18 1.66 -5.38
N THR A 105 -14.04 2.00 -6.32
CA THR A 105 -13.64 2.69 -7.54
C THR A 105 -13.80 4.20 -7.44
N GLU A 106 -14.47 4.68 -6.40
CA GLU A 106 -14.74 6.09 -6.21
C GLU A 106 -14.88 6.40 -4.72
N TYR A 107 -14.27 7.48 -4.24
CA TYR A 107 -14.47 7.97 -2.89
C TYR A 107 -14.13 9.46 -2.75
N SER A 108 -14.67 10.08 -1.71
CA SER A 108 -14.45 11.48 -1.36
C SER A 108 -14.71 11.71 0.11
N LEU A 109 -14.41 12.90 0.62
CA LEU A 109 -14.74 13.29 2.01
C LEU A 109 -16.25 13.32 2.28
N GLN A 110 -17.09 13.31 1.24
CA GLN A 110 -18.54 13.20 1.40
C GLN A 110 -18.98 11.76 1.73
N THR A 111 -18.14 10.78 1.40
CA THR A 111 -18.46 9.35 1.54
C THR A 111 -17.62 8.64 2.59
N VAL A 112 -16.45 9.17 2.93
CA VAL A 112 -15.53 8.59 3.93
C VAL A 112 -15.13 9.63 4.95
N ARG A 113 -14.66 9.17 6.11
CA ARG A 113 -14.12 10.05 7.14
C ARG A 113 -12.68 9.67 7.47
N VAL A 114 -11.76 10.62 7.37
CA VAL A 114 -10.36 10.42 7.74
C VAL A 114 -10.24 10.44 9.26
N LEU A 115 -9.69 9.38 9.83
CA LEU A 115 -9.50 9.22 11.27
C LEU A 115 -8.06 9.52 11.71
N HIS A 116 -7.08 9.09 10.91
CA HIS A 116 -5.67 9.21 11.26
C HIS A 116 -4.79 9.18 10.01
N VAL A 117 -3.65 9.87 10.07
CA VAL A 117 -2.67 9.93 9.00
C VAL A 117 -1.29 9.67 9.58
N THR A 118 -0.55 8.74 8.97
CA THR A 118 0.83 8.41 9.34
C THR A 118 1.76 8.63 8.16
N ASP A 119 2.88 9.33 8.40
CA ASP A 119 3.94 9.50 7.41
C ASP A 119 4.77 8.21 7.34
N GLN A 120 4.74 7.55 6.18
CA GLN A 120 5.44 6.29 5.96
C GLN A 120 6.95 6.47 5.76
N TYR A 121 7.38 7.62 5.32
CA TYR A 121 8.80 7.87 5.05
C TYR A 121 9.67 8.01 6.30
N LYS A 122 9.09 8.10 7.46
CA LYS A 122 9.84 8.05 8.72
C LYS A 122 10.67 6.79 8.88
N TRP A 123 10.26 5.70 8.23
CA TRP A 123 10.88 4.39 8.39
C TRP A 123 12.14 4.22 7.55
N TYR A 124 12.13 4.67 6.30
CA TYR A 124 13.17 4.31 5.33
C TYR A 124 13.66 5.49 4.47
N GLY A 125 13.14 6.67 4.70
CA GLY A 125 13.45 7.84 3.90
C GLY A 125 12.60 7.94 2.64
N ARG A 126 12.54 9.13 2.09
CA ARG A 126 11.64 9.48 1.00
C ARG A 126 12.24 9.13 -0.37
N ILE A 127 11.44 8.50 -1.21
CA ILE A 127 11.74 8.36 -2.63
C ILE A 127 11.23 9.64 -3.33
N PRO A 128 12.09 10.38 -4.06
CA PRO A 128 11.63 11.58 -4.78
C PRO A 128 10.51 11.25 -5.78
N GLU A 129 9.53 12.13 -5.91
CA GLU A 129 8.41 11.94 -6.85
C GLU A 129 8.87 11.77 -8.30
N ASN A 130 9.96 12.44 -8.69
CA ASN A 130 10.53 12.38 -10.03
C ASN A 130 11.64 11.32 -10.16
N ALA A 131 11.77 10.41 -9.22
CA ALA A 131 12.77 9.36 -9.29
C ALA A 131 12.56 8.50 -10.54
N SER A 132 13.64 8.15 -11.22
CA SER A 132 13.62 7.24 -12.37
C SER A 132 13.26 5.82 -11.91
N PHE A 133 12.88 4.97 -12.87
CA PHE A 133 12.64 3.55 -12.59
C PHE A 133 13.84 2.90 -11.91
N PHE A 134 15.06 3.15 -12.38
CA PHE A 134 16.27 2.58 -11.80
C PHE A 134 16.55 3.10 -10.38
N GLU A 135 16.31 4.37 -10.12
CA GLU A 135 16.44 4.94 -8.76
C GLU A 135 15.46 4.29 -7.79
N ARG A 136 14.22 4.04 -8.23
CA ARG A 136 13.21 3.36 -7.43
C ARG A 136 13.61 1.93 -7.12
N ILE A 137 14.11 1.18 -8.12
CA ILE A 137 14.59 -0.19 -7.95
C ILE A 137 15.77 -0.25 -6.96
N GLU A 138 16.73 0.65 -7.09
CA GLU A 138 17.87 0.70 -6.17
C GLU A 138 17.44 1.03 -4.74
N ARG A 139 16.48 1.95 -4.59
CA ARG A 139 15.94 2.30 -3.28
C ARG A 139 15.20 1.12 -2.66
N LEU A 140 14.41 0.41 -3.44
CA LEU A 140 13.72 -0.80 -2.98
C LEU A 140 14.70 -1.88 -2.52
N ARG A 141 15.82 -2.04 -3.22
CA ARG A 141 16.87 -2.99 -2.83
C ARG A 141 17.45 -2.63 -1.45
N VAL A 142 17.79 -1.37 -1.25
CA VAL A 142 18.33 -0.88 0.03
C VAL A 142 17.31 -1.07 1.16
N VAL A 143 16.06 -0.69 0.91
CA VAL A 143 14.96 -0.85 1.88
C VAL A 143 14.76 -2.33 2.22
N GLY A 144 14.83 -3.20 1.22
CA GLY A 144 14.73 -4.64 1.43
C GLY A 144 15.81 -5.19 2.35
N GLU A 145 17.04 -4.74 2.17
CA GLU A 145 18.15 -5.13 3.05
C GLU A 145 17.93 -4.63 4.49
N MET A 146 17.48 -3.39 4.65
CA MET A 146 17.18 -2.83 5.97
C MET A 146 16.04 -3.57 6.64
N GLU A 147 14.99 -3.89 5.92
CA GLU A 147 13.84 -4.64 6.39
C GLU A 147 14.25 -6.04 6.88
N ASN A 148 15.04 -6.74 6.09
CA ASN A 148 15.54 -8.07 6.45
C ASN A 148 16.40 -8.04 7.71
N LYS A 149 17.25 -7.02 7.86
CA LYS A 149 18.02 -6.81 9.09
C LYS A 149 17.13 -6.61 10.30
N ARG A 150 16.10 -5.77 10.15
CA ARG A 150 15.16 -5.47 11.22
C ARG A 150 14.43 -6.74 11.69
N LEU A 151 13.99 -7.57 10.75
CA LEU A 151 13.28 -8.82 11.04
C LEU A 151 14.17 -9.84 11.76
N LYS A 152 15.45 -9.89 11.44
CA LYS A 152 16.40 -10.80 12.10
C LYS A 152 16.69 -10.46 13.54
N HIS A 153 16.42 -9.23 13.97
CA HIS A 153 16.68 -8.75 15.33
C HIS A 153 15.43 -8.70 16.21
N LYS A 154 14.33 -9.21 15.75
CA LYS A 154 13.09 -9.32 16.53
C LYS A 154 13.06 -10.55 17.44
#